data_b39908c715796d8c21d17b9627fe6d75
#
_entry.id   b39908c715796d8c21d17b9627fe6d75
#
_cell.length_a   1.000
_cell.length_b   1.000
_cell.length_c   1.000
_cell.angle_alpha   90.00
_cell.angle_beta   90.00
_cell.angle_gamma   90.00
#
_symmetry.space_group_name_H-M   'P 1'
#
loop_
_entity.id
_entity.type
_entity.pdbx_description
1 polymer ?
#
loop_
_entity_poly.entity_id
_entity_poly.type
_entity_poly.pdbx_seq_one_letter_code
_entity_poly.pdbx_strand_id
1 'polypeptide(L)'
;MRKVLLATFLGSAAALAVGSASANDELNKMAQNPKDWVMPTGDYANTRYSKLNQINAQNVGKLQVAWTFSTGVLRGHEGGPLIIGNMMYVHTPFPNKVYAIDLSNENKIVWKYEPKQDPNVIPVMCCDTVNRGLAFGDGKIFLHQADTTLVALDAKTGQVAWTAKNGDPGKGETGTSAPMVVKDKVLIGISGGEFGVQAHMSAYDIKTGKLAWRGFSEGPDDQILVDGEKTTALGKAVGKDSSLKTWQGDQWKIGGGATWGWISYDPDLNLIYYGSGNPSTWNPKQRPGDNKWSMTIWARNPDTGVAKWVYQMTPHDEWDYDGVNEMILSDQSINGQARKLLTHFDRNGLGYTLDRATGELLVAEKYDPKVNWTSGVDMDKNSPTYGRPKVLDAASTDKAGEDHNVKGICPAALGTKDEQPAAYSPDTQLFYVPTNHVCMDYEPFKVSYTAGQPYVGATLSMYPPAGESHMGNFIAWDGKTGKIVWSNKEQFSVWSGALATGGGVVFYGTLEGYLKAVDAKTGKELYKFKTPSGIIGNVTTYENGGKQYVAVLSGVGGWAGIGLAAGLTDPTAGLGAVGGYAALSNYTALGGTLTVFSLPAN
;
A
#
# COMPACT_ATOMS: atom_id res chain seq x y z
N MET A 1 79.95 -26.66 -23.74
CA MET A 1 78.83 -25.71 -23.97
C MET A 1 77.53 -26.46 -23.74
N ARG A 2 76.94 -26.36 -22.57
CA ARG A 2 75.64 -26.97 -22.25
C ARG A 2 74.63 -25.81 -22.06
N LYS A 3 73.62 -25.79 -22.91
CA LYS A 3 72.48 -24.85 -22.80
C LYS A 3 71.50 -25.40 -21.79
N VAL A 4 71.23 -24.61 -20.72
CA VAL A 4 70.16 -24.86 -19.77
C VAL A 4 68.90 -24.18 -20.29
N LEU A 5 67.82 -24.94 -20.52
CA LEU A 5 66.49 -24.41 -20.78
C LEU A 5 65.80 -24.15 -19.41
N LEU A 6 65.39 -22.93 -19.21
CA LEU A 6 64.52 -22.53 -18.11
C LEU A 6 63.06 -22.64 -18.60
N ALA A 7 62.28 -23.53 -18.00
CA ALA A 7 60.84 -23.63 -18.26
C ALA A 7 60.10 -22.80 -17.19
N THR A 8 59.44 -21.74 -17.61
CA THR A 8 58.56 -20.92 -16.78
C THR A 8 57.18 -21.54 -16.75
N PHE A 9 56.75 -22.00 -15.58
CA PHE A 9 55.36 -22.40 -15.31
C PHE A 9 54.55 -21.14 -14.98
N LEU A 10 53.66 -20.74 -15.87
CA LEU A 10 52.59 -19.77 -15.57
C LEU A 10 51.41 -20.54 -14.94
N GLY A 11 51.28 -20.43 -13.63
CA GLY A 11 50.12 -20.90 -12.92
C GLY A 11 48.97 -19.91 -13.08
N SER A 12 47.97 -20.25 -13.88
CA SER A 12 46.70 -19.49 -13.92
C SER A 12 45.89 -19.81 -12.65
N ALA A 13 45.87 -18.86 -11.72
CA ALA A 13 44.91 -18.88 -10.61
C ALA A 13 43.54 -18.46 -11.15
N ALA A 14 42.68 -19.45 -11.41
CA ALA A 14 41.27 -19.17 -11.63
C ALA A 14 40.65 -18.74 -10.30
N ALA A 15 40.45 -17.45 -10.12
CA ALA A 15 39.62 -16.94 -9.04
C ALA A 15 38.16 -17.34 -9.32
N LEU A 16 37.69 -18.34 -8.58
CA LEU A 16 36.25 -18.62 -8.47
C LEU A 16 35.61 -17.41 -7.80
N ALA A 17 35.02 -16.53 -8.61
CA ALA A 17 34.07 -15.55 -8.12
C ALA A 17 32.86 -16.33 -7.61
N VAL A 18 32.81 -16.57 -6.30
CA VAL A 18 31.58 -16.96 -5.61
C VAL A 18 30.70 -15.71 -5.69
N GLY A 19 29.87 -15.62 -6.71
CA GLY A 19 28.83 -14.61 -6.80
C GLY A 19 27.93 -14.77 -5.58
N SER A 20 27.98 -13.83 -4.66
CA SER A 20 26.95 -13.70 -3.63
C SER A 20 25.62 -13.55 -4.38
N ALA A 21 24.72 -14.54 -4.19
CA ALA A 21 23.34 -14.41 -4.64
C ALA A 21 22.83 -13.04 -4.17
N SER A 22 22.28 -12.24 -5.08
CA SER A 22 21.73 -10.94 -4.68
C SER A 22 20.56 -11.19 -3.75
N ALA A 23 20.30 -10.27 -2.79
CA ALA A 23 19.17 -10.41 -1.87
C ALA A 23 17.82 -10.60 -2.59
N ASN A 24 17.72 -10.19 -3.86
CA ASN A 24 16.58 -10.44 -4.73
C ASN A 24 16.41 -11.91 -5.10
N ASP A 25 17.49 -12.60 -5.46
CA ASP A 25 17.42 -14.01 -5.82
C ASP A 25 16.99 -14.83 -4.62
N GLU A 26 17.46 -14.47 -3.42
CA GLU A 26 17.04 -15.07 -2.17
C GLU A 26 15.55 -14.86 -1.92
N LEU A 27 15.07 -13.60 -1.92
CA LEU A 27 13.67 -13.28 -1.66
C LEU A 27 12.71 -13.81 -2.72
N ASN A 28 13.09 -13.75 -4.01
CA ASN A 28 12.31 -14.38 -5.08
C ASN A 28 12.16 -15.89 -4.87
N LYS A 29 13.25 -16.56 -4.51
CA LYS A 29 13.24 -17.99 -4.23
C LYS A 29 12.40 -18.31 -2.99
N MET A 30 12.52 -17.52 -1.93
CA MET A 30 11.72 -17.69 -0.72
C MET A 30 10.24 -17.42 -0.97
N ALA A 31 9.89 -16.39 -1.74
CA ALA A 31 8.50 -16.08 -2.09
C ALA A 31 7.83 -17.18 -2.95
N GLN A 32 8.60 -17.99 -3.65
CA GLN A 32 8.08 -19.15 -4.37
C GLN A 32 7.80 -20.37 -3.48
N ASN A 33 8.35 -20.37 -2.26
CA ASN A 33 8.06 -21.40 -1.26
C ASN A 33 6.73 -21.06 -0.57
N PRO A 34 5.65 -21.83 -0.79
CA PRO A 34 4.34 -21.49 -0.23
C PRO A 34 4.26 -21.63 1.29
N LYS A 35 5.29 -22.19 1.93
CA LYS A 35 5.36 -22.30 3.40
C LYS A 35 5.62 -20.97 4.08
N ASP A 36 6.23 -20.04 3.37
CA ASP A 36 6.66 -18.74 3.88
C ASP A 36 5.72 -17.62 3.43
N TRP A 37 5.80 -16.49 4.12
CA TRP A 37 5.20 -15.22 3.73
C TRP A 37 6.22 -14.10 3.97
N VAL A 38 7.10 -13.90 2.99
CA VAL A 38 8.38 -13.19 3.18
C VAL A 38 8.32 -11.68 2.97
N MET A 39 7.20 -11.18 2.45
CA MET A 39 6.95 -9.75 2.20
C MET A 39 5.54 -9.40 2.64
N PRO A 40 5.24 -8.12 2.97
CA PRO A 40 3.90 -7.70 3.39
C PRO A 40 2.78 -8.11 2.43
N THR A 41 3.05 -8.08 1.13
CA THR A 41 2.11 -8.43 0.06
C THR A 41 2.37 -9.82 -0.57
N GLY A 42 3.20 -10.63 0.06
CA GLY A 42 3.50 -12.02 -0.30
C GLY A 42 4.66 -12.16 -1.29
N ASP A 43 4.68 -11.37 -2.34
CA ASP A 43 5.69 -11.39 -3.39
C ASP A 43 5.98 -9.99 -3.96
N TYR A 44 6.99 -9.88 -4.84
CA TYR A 44 7.36 -8.62 -5.48
C TYR A 44 6.28 -8.06 -6.42
N ALA A 45 5.38 -8.90 -6.90
CA ALA A 45 4.27 -8.50 -7.77
C ALA A 45 3.03 -8.01 -7.01
N ASN A 46 3.08 -7.99 -5.69
CA ASN A 46 1.97 -7.61 -4.80
C ASN A 46 0.71 -8.47 -5.03
N THR A 47 0.86 -9.75 -5.38
CA THR A 47 -0.30 -10.58 -5.72
C THR A 47 -1.15 -11.00 -4.54
N ARG A 48 -0.58 -11.07 -3.34
CA ARG A 48 -1.27 -11.62 -2.15
C ARG A 48 -1.92 -12.97 -2.45
N TYR A 49 -1.21 -13.79 -3.24
CA TYR A 49 -1.62 -15.12 -3.63
C TYR A 49 -0.68 -16.17 -3.05
N SER A 50 -1.24 -17.26 -2.53
CA SER A 50 -0.50 -18.44 -2.09
C SER A 50 -0.93 -19.67 -2.86
N LYS A 51 0.03 -20.49 -3.26
CA LYS A 51 -0.23 -21.79 -3.91
C LYS A 51 -0.77 -22.86 -2.94
N LEU A 52 -0.79 -22.61 -1.64
CA LEU A 52 -1.33 -23.54 -0.65
C LEU A 52 -2.79 -23.86 -0.93
N ASN A 53 -3.17 -25.13 -0.82
CA ASN A 53 -4.49 -25.63 -1.19
C ASN A 53 -5.07 -26.68 -0.23
N GLN A 54 -4.44 -26.94 0.91
CA GLN A 54 -5.02 -27.80 1.95
C GLN A 54 -6.36 -27.24 2.43
N ILE A 55 -6.42 -25.93 2.66
CA ILE A 55 -7.66 -25.20 2.90
C ILE A 55 -8.23 -24.83 1.54
N ASN A 56 -9.43 -25.32 1.25
CA ASN A 56 -10.07 -25.17 -0.06
C ASN A 56 -11.58 -24.95 0.08
N ALA A 57 -12.26 -24.72 -1.04
CA ALA A 57 -13.70 -24.42 -1.06
C ALA A 57 -14.58 -25.50 -0.42
N GLN A 58 -14.14 -26.76 -0.36
CA GLN A 58 -14.91 -27.87 0.22
C GLN A 58 -14.74 -27.99 1.73
N ASN A 59 -13.65 -27.48 2.30
CA ASN A 59 -13.33 -27.70 3.73
C ASN A 59 -13.14 -26.42 4.54
N VAL A 60 -13.05 -25.26 3.92
CA VAL A 60 -12.82 -23.97 4.61
C VAL A 60 -13.87 -23.68 5.70
N GLY A 61 -15.10 -24.19 5.53
CA GLY A 61 -16.16 -24.10 6.54
C GLY A 61 -15.84 -24.82 7.86
N LYS A 62 -14.80 -25.65 7.89
CA LYS A 62 -14.34 -26.39 9.08
C LYS A 62 -13.19 -25.69 9.82
N LEU A 63 -12.76 -24.51 9.36
CA LEU A 63 -11.69 -23.77 10.03
C LEU A 63 -12.03 -23.50 11.49
N GLN A 64 -11.04 -23.66 12.34
CA GLN A 64 -11.12 -23.33 13.76
C GLN A 64 -9.87 -22.55 14.20
N VAL A 65 -9.99 -21.83 15.29
CA VAL A 65 -8.84 -21.14 15.89
C VAL A 65 -7.83 -22.19 16.38
N ALA A 66 -6.60 -22.09 15.87
CA ALA A 66 -5.49 -22.91 16.30
C ALA A 66 -4.80 -22.30 17.51
N TRP A 67 -4.53 -21.00 17.48
CA TRP A 67 -3.94 -20.24 18.58
C TRP A 67 -4.17 -18.74 18.38
N THR A 68 -3.93 -17.96 19.44
CA THR A 68 -4.03 -16.51 19.43
C THR A 68 -2.83 -15.88 20.11
N PHE A 69 -2.56 -14.62 19.76
CA PHE A 69 -1.50 -13.83 20.38
C PHE A 69 -1.97 -12.39 20.59
N SER A 70 -1.83 -11.87 21.82
CA SER A 70 -2.10 -10.46 22.11
C SER A 70 -0.87 -9.62 21.87
N THR A 71 -1.01 -8.56 21.07
CA THR A 71 0.09 -7.62 20.79
C THR A 71 0.37 -6.65 21.95
N GLY A 72 -0.59 -6.53 22.88
CA GLY A 72 -0.51 -5.57 23.98
C GLY A 72 -0.73 -4.11 23.60
N VAL A 73 -1.24 -3.87 22.38
CA VAL A 73 -1.56 -2.52 21.87
C VAL A 73 -3.03 -2.49 21.44
N LEU A 74 -3.83 -1.60 22.03
CA LEU A 74 -5.25 -1.43 21.73
C LEU A 74 -5.43 -0.27 20.74
N ARG A 75 -5.10 -0.52 19.46
CA ARG A 75 -5.16 0.47 18.39
C ARG A 75 -5.37 -0.23 17.04
N GLY A 76 -5.51 0.54 15.97
CA GLY A 76 -5.66 0.01 14.61
C GLY A 76 -4.46 -0.81 14.15
N HIS A 77 -4.66 -2.10 13.86
CA HIS A 77 -3.64 -3.02 13.37
C HIS A 77 -3.79 -3.22 11.86
N GLU A 78 -3.10 -2.42 11.07
CA GLU A 78 -2.93 -2.63 9.63
C GLU A 78 -1.77 -3.60 9.36
N GLY A 79 -1.70 -4.17 8.17
CA GLY A 79 -0.65 -5.13 7.83
C GLY A 79 -0.88 -6.55 8.35
N GLY A 80 0.16 -7.37 8.31
CA GLY A 80 0.12 -8.76 8.74
C GLY A 80 1.52 -9.27 9.09
N PRO A 81 1.63 -10.48 9.67
CA PRO A 81 2.92 -11.04 10.04
C PRO A 81 3.74 -11.45 8.81
N LEU A 82 5.08 -11.45 8.97
CA LEU A 82 5.98 -12.19 8.09
C LEU A 82 6.23 -13.59 8.65
N ILE A 83 6.35 -14.56 7.77
CA ILE A 83 6.72 -15.93 8.12
C ILE A 83 7.95 -16.32 7.32
N ILE A 84 9.04 -16.63 8.03
CA ILE A 84 10.35 -16.97 7.46
C ILE A 84 10.81 -18.28 8.10
N GLY A 85 10.64 -19.38 7.41
CA GLY A 85 10.87 -20.71 7.97
C GLY A 85 9.94 -20.97 9.16
N ASN A 86 10.51 -21.25 10.33
CA ASN A 86 9.75 -21.47 11.56
C ASN A 86 9.51 -20.19 12.36
N MET A 87 9.93 -19.03 11.87
CA MET A 87 9.80 -17.77 12.59
C MET A 87 8.66 -16.92 12.04
N MET A 88 7.81 -16.43 12.93
CA MET A 88 6.81 -15.42 12.64
C MET A 88 7.23 -14.10 13.27
N TYR A 89 7.17 -13.01 12.49
CA TYR A 89 7.46 -11.66 12.96
C TYR A 89 6.16 -10.85 12.93
N VAL A 90 5.77 -10.34 14.10
CA VAL A 90 4.53 -9.57 14.29
C VAL A 90 4.90 -8.15 14.70
N HIS A 91 4.34 -7.16 14.01
CA HIS A 91 4.51 -5.75 14.35
C HIS A 91 3.24 -5.15 14.93
N THR A 92 3.35 -3.99 15.56
CA THR A 92 2.21 -3.25 16.10
C THR A 92 2.13 -1.84 15.51
N PRO A 93 0.96 -1.17 15.58
CA PRO A 93 0.90 0.28 15.46
C PRO A 93 1.79 0.93 16.52
N PHE A 94 1.84 2.29 16.56
CA PHE A 94 2.59 2.95 17.64
C PHE A 94 2.32 2.28 18.99
N PRO A 95 3.35 1.94 19.77
CA PRO A 95 4.74 2.36 19.70
C PRO A 95 5.65 1.50 18.80
N ASN A 96 5.12 0.73 17.87
CA ASN A 96 5.86 -0.05 16.87
C ASN A 96 6.70 -1.18 17.48
N LYS A 97 6.09 -1.99 18.31
CA LYS A 97 6.72 -3.21 18.84
C LYS A 97 6.89 -4.25 17.75
N VAL A 98 7.92 -5.06 17.85
CA VAL A 98 8.12 -6.25 17.01
C VAL A 98 8.34 -7.46 17.89
N TYR A 99 7.65 -8.55 17.58
CA TYR A 99 7.79 -9.86 18.25
C TYR A 99 8.28 -10.89 17.23
N ALA A 100 9.28 -11.68 17.62
CA ALA A 100 9.68 -12.88 16.91
C ALA A 100 9.17 -14.10 17.66
N ILE A 101 8.36 -14.92 16.97
CA ILE A 101 7.65 -16.07 17.54
C ILE A 101 8.15 -17.34 16.84
N ASP A 102 8.61 -18.32 17.61
CA ASP A 102 9.01 -19.65 17.09
C ASP A 102 7.81 -20.56 16.97
N LEU A 103 7.35 -20.79 15.74
CA LEU A 103 6.20 -21.64 15.41
C LEU A 103 6.46 -23.13 15.65
N SER A 104 7.72 -23.55 15.78
CA SER A 104 8.11 -24.95 16.02
C SER A 104 8.24 -25.27 17.53
N ASN A 105 8.15 -24.26 18.40
CA ASN A 105 8.35 -24.38 19.84
C ASN A 105 7.22 -23.70 20.61
N GLU A 106 6.01 -24.27 20.54
CA GLU A 106 4.82 -23.81 21.27
C GLU A 106 4.48 -22.32 21.07
N ASN A 107 4.85 -21.76 19.93
CA ASN A 107 4.70 -20.34 19.59
C ASN A 107 5.38 -19.41 20.61
N LYS A 108 6.55 -19.80 21.08
CA LYS A 108 7.33 -19.04 22.08
C LYS A 108 7.87 -17.75 21.48
N ILE A 109 7.75 -16.65 22.22
CA ILE A 109 8.45 -15.40 21.90
C ILE A 109 9.95 -15.61 22.10
N VAL A 110 10.74 -15.48 21.05
CA VAL A 110 12.20 -15.62 21.06
C VAL A 110 12.85 -14.29 21.45
N TRP A 111 12.37 -13.22 20.86
CA TRP A 111 12.77 -11.86 21.19
C TRP A 111 11.63 -10.87 20.91
N LYS A 112 11.75 -9.71 21.51
CA LYS A 112 10.88 -8.56 21.24
C LYS A 112 11.72 -7.29 21.14
N TYR A 113 11.27 -6.37 20.30
CA TYR A 113 11.79 -5.02 20.15
C TYR A 113 10.72 -4.02 20.57
N GLU A 114 11.05 -3.16 21.52
CA GLU A 114 10.14 -2.15 22.06
C GLU A 114 10.84 -0.78 22.00
N PRO A 115 10.71 -0.02 20.89
CA PRO A 115 11.38 1.27 20.77
C PRO A 115 10.78 2.30 21.72
N LYS A 116 11.59 3.20 22.19
CA LYS A 116 11.16 4.40 22.90
C LYS A 116 11.05 5.54 21.88
N GLN A 117 9.84 6.00 21.64
CA GLN A 117 9.55 7.12 20.76
C GLN A 117 8.91 8.26 21.54
N ASP A 118 9.14 9.49 21.10
CA ASP A 118 8.44 10.66 21.62
C ASP A 118 6.96 10.58 21.26
N PRO A 119 6.03 10.56 22.23
CA PRO A 119 4.59 10.52 21.95
C PRO A 119 4.08 11.77 21.22
N ASN A 120 4.85 12.85 21.15
CA ASN A 120 4.51 14.02 20.35
C ASN A 120 4.48 13.75 18.84
N VAL A 121 4.92 12.57 18.38
CA VAL A 121 4.70 12.13 16.99
C VAL A 121 3.23 11.80 16.72
N ILE A 122 2.46 11.40 17.73
CA ILE A 122 1.05 10.98 17.56
C ILE A 122 0.19 12.07 16.93
N PRO A 123 0.21 13.34 17.39
CA PRO A 123 -0.59 14.41 16.79
C PRO A 123 -0.28 14.73 15.32
N VAL A 124 0.90 14.38 14.83
CA VAL A 124 1.29 14.58 13.42
C VAL A 124 1.10 13.33 12.55
N MET A 125 0.60 12.24 13.13
CA MET A 125 0.14 11.09 12.36
C MET A 125 -1.32 11.31 11.95
N CYS A 126 -1.56 11.49 10.65
CA CYS A 126 -2.92 11.52 10.14
C CYS A 126 -3.58 10.15 10.32
N CYS A 127 -4.86 10.15 10.57
CA CYS A 127 -5.74 9.01 10.27
C CYS A 127 -5.47 7.73 11.09
N ASP A 128 -4.93 7.84 12.29
CA ASP A 128 -4.52 6.81 13.24
C ASP A 128 -3.00 6.52 13.23
N THR A 129 -2.53 5.85 14.28
CA THR A 129 -1.12 5.56 14.54
C THR A 129 -0.67 4.21 13.95
N VAL A 130 -1.16 3.89 12.77
CA VAL A 130 -0.99 2.60 12.10
C VAL A 130 0.45 2.34 11.63
N ASN A 131 0.76 1.08 11.43
CA ASN A 131 1.97 0.61 10.75
C ASN A 131 1.61 -0.57 9.84
N ARG A 132 2.07 -0.57 8.59
CA ARG A 132 1.63 -1.53 7.57
C ARG A 132 2.51 -2.74 7.39
N GLY A 133 3.63 -2.83 8.10
CA GLY A 133 4.38 -4.08 8.11
C GLY A 133 5.89 -3.96 8.15
N LEU A 134 6.50 -5.13 8.07
CA LEU A 134 7.93 -5.35 8.15
C LEU A 134 8.47 -5.78 6.79
N ALA A 135 9.78 -5.63 6.57
CA ALA A 135 10.49 -6.27 5.47
C ALA A 135 11.58 -7.19 6.01
N PHE A 136 11.98 -8.17 5.22
CA PHE A 136 13.08 -9.09 5.49
C PHE A 136 14.10 -9.05 4.36
N GLY A 137 15.37 -9.18 4.70
CA GLY A 137 16.48 -9.38 3.76
C GLY A 137 17.83 -9.31 4.47
N ASP A 138 18.83 -9.97 3.91
CA ASP A 138 20.20 -10.02 4.45
C ASP A 138 20.23 -10.38 5.96
N GLY A 139 19.38 -11.32 6.37
CA GLY A 139 19.27 -11.75 7.78
C GLY A 139 18.71 -10.72 8.74
N LYS A 140 18.05 -9.68 8.26
CA LYS A 140 17.51 -8.57 9.05
C LYS A 140 16.01 -8.39 8.86
N ILE A 141 15.35 -7.88 9.89
CA ILE A 141 13.99 -7.36 9.86
C ILE A 141 14.05 -5.84 9.84
N PHE A 142 13.33 -5.21 8.93
CA PHE A 142 13.25 -3.76 8.78
C PHE A 142 11.89 -3.23 9.20
N LEU A 143 11.90 -2.18 10.00
CA LEU A 143 10.72 -1.49 10.50
C LEU A 143 10.87 0.01 10.25
N HIS A 144 9.83 0.66 9.72
CA HIS A 144 9.75 2.10 9.65
C HIS A 144 8.88 2.62 10.80
N GLN A 145 9.49 3.23 11.79
CA GLN A 145 8.81 3.72 13.00
C GLN A 145 8.01 5.00 12.71
N ALA A 146 7.04 5.30 13.58
CA ALA A 146 6.22 6.50 13.50
C ALA A 146 7.07 7.79 13.45
N ASP A 147 8.15 7.85 14.22
CA ASP A 147 9.10 8.97 14.27
C ASP A 147 10.05 9.04 13.06
N THR A 148 9.75 8.30 12.00
CA THR A 148 10.53 8.18 10.76
C THR A 148 11.87 7.44 10.88
N THR A 149 12.18 6.83 12.00
CA THR A 149 13.35 5.98 12.11
C THR A 149 13.14 4.68 11.34
N LEU A 150 13.97 4.45 10.33
CA LEU A 150 14.09 3.14 9.69
C LEU A 150 15.11 2.34 10.51
N VAL A 151 14.68 1.21 11.06
CA VAL A 151 15.50 0.35 11.92
C VAL A 151 15.71 -0.99 11.26
N ALA A 152 16.95 -1.49 11.31
CA ALA A 152 17.32 -2.84 10.92
C ALA A 152 17.61 -3.66 12.17
N LEU A 153 16.86 -4.73 12.38
CA LEU A 153 17.01 -5.66 13.49
C LEU A 153 17.62 -6.96 12.97
N ASP A 154 18.61 -7.50 13.68
CA ASP A 154 19.06 -8.88 13.42
C ASP A 154 17.88 -9.84 13.60
N ALA A 155 17.57 -10.62 12.58
CA ALA A 155 16.36 -11.46 12.56
C ALA A 155 16.37 -12.57 13.62
N LYS A 156 17.55 -13.00 14.09
CA LYS A 156 17.71 -14.06 15.09
C LYS A 156 17.66 -13.54 16.53
N THR A 157 18.18 -12.35 16.75
CA THR A 157 18.40 -11.81 18.10
C THR A 157 17.54 -10.59 18.44
N GLY A 158 16.98 -9.90 17.45
CA GLY A 158 16.26 -8.64 17.62
C GLY A 158 17.15 -7.44 17.96
N GLN A 159 18.47 -7.60 17.94
CA GLN A 159 19.38 -6.50 18.19
C GLN A 159 19.41 -5.52 17.01
N VAL A 160 19.51 -4.23 17.32
CA VAL A 160 19.61 -3.18 16.30
C VAL A 160 20.96 -3.28 15.60
N ALA A 161 20.93 -3.51 14.28
CA ALA A 161 22.12 -3.51 13.45
C ALA A 161 22.49 -2.09 13.00
N TRP A 162 21.49 -1.31 12.57
CA TRP A 162 21.64 0.09 12.22
C TRP A 162 20.29 0.81 12.26
N THR A 163 20.33 2.14 12.29
CA THR A 163 19.16 3.01 12.15
C THR A 163 19.45 4.14 11.16
N ALA A 164 18.40 4.65 10.50
CA ALA A 164 18.47 5.82 9.65
C ALA A 164 17.24 6.69 9.85
N LYS A 165 17.40 8.01 9.85
CA LYS A 165 16.28 8.96 9.84
C LYS A 165 15.79 9.16 8.41
N ASN A 166 14.52 8.85 8.16
CA ASN A 166 13.90 9.01 6.83
C ASN A 166 13.17 10.36 6.66
N GLY A 167 12.85 11.03 7.74
CA GLY A 167 12.15 12.31 7.74
C GLY A 167 12.22 13.03 9.10
N ASP A 168 11.43 14.09 9.23
CA ASP A 168 11.39 14.96 10.39
C ASP A 168 9.94 15.14 10.90
N PRO A 169 9.56 14.52 12.04
CA PRO A 169 8.23 14.71 12.63
C PRO A 169 7.91 16.17 12.98
N GLY A 170 8.93 16.99 13.25
CA GLY A 170 8.75 18.43 13.46
C GLY A 170 8.18 19.19 12.28
N LYS A 171 8.27 18.59 11.08
CA LYS A 171 7.68 19.10 9.84
C LYS A 171 6.36 18.41 9.47
N GLY A 172 5.95 17.40 10.24
CA GLY A 172 4.77 16.58 9.95
C GLY A 172 5.07 15.31 9.16
N GLU A 173 6.35 14.95 8.95
CA GLU A 173 6.73 13.68 8.32
C GLU A 173 6.62 12.54 9.33
N THR A 174 5.98 11.42 8.93
CA THR A 174 5.80 10.25 9.79
C THR A 174 5.99 8.94 9.02
N GLY A 175 6.21 7.85 9.74
CA GLY A 175 6.39 6.51 9.20
C GLY A 175 5.17 5.63 9.45
N THR A 176 4.51 5.17 8.38
CA THR A 176 3.35 4.28 8.45
C THR A 176 3.46 3.08 7.51
N SER A 177 4.30 3.16 6.50
CA SER A 177 4.43 2.15 5.45
C SER A 177 5.36 0.99 5.83
N ALA A 178 5.15 -0.14 5.16
CA ALA A 178 6.08 -1.25 5.18
C ALA A 178 7.26 -0.95 4.25
N PRO A 179 8.51 -1.19 4.69
CA PRO A 179 9.66 -1.17 3.79
C PRO A 179 9.62 -2.31 2.78
N MET A 180 10.40 -2.21 1.71
CA MET A 180 10.64 -3.30 0.77
C MET A 180 12.13 -3.45 0.49
N VAL A 181 12.63 -4.67 0.56
CA VAL A 181 14.01 -4.99 0.19
C VAL A 181 14.07 -5.32 -1.30
N VAL A 182 14.88 -4.56 -2.03
CA VAL A 182 15.16 -4.79 -3.45
C VAL A 182 16.67 -4.76 -3.65
N LYS A 183 17.24 -5.89 -4.07
CA LYS A 183 18.70 -6.06 -4.21
C LYS A 183 19.43 -5.75 -2.89
N ASP A 184 20.34 -4.82 -2.93
CA ASP A 184 21.15 -4.34 -1.81
C ASP A 184 20.54 -3.12 -1.10
N LYS A 185 19.25 -2.84 -1.33
CA LYS A 185 18.58 -1.63 -0.81
C LYS A 185 17.30 -1.95 -0.05
N VAL A 186 17.04 -1.11 0.94
CA VAL A 186 15.75 -1.01 1.64
C VAL A 186 15.05 0.24 1.13
N LEU A 187 13.90 0.05 0.50
CA LEU A 187 13.05 1.12 -0.02
C LEU A 187 12.02 1.50 1.01
N ILE A 188 11.77 2.80 1.16
CA ILE A 188 10.74 3.31 2.06
C ILE A 188 10.24 4.69 1.61
N GLY A 189 8.94 4.89 1.68
CA GLY A 189 8.29 6.17 1.48
C GLY A 189 8.18 6.99 2.75
N ILE A 190 7.38 8.05 2.69
CA ILE A 190 7.10 8.95 3.82
C ILE A 190 5.64 9.40 3.80
N SER A 191 5.03 9.55 4.98
CA SER A 191 3.70 10.13 5.19
C SER A 191 3.81 11.60 5.58
N GLY A 192 2.73 12.35 5.46
CA GLY A 192 2.65 13.74 5.91
C GLY A 192 2.01 14.71 4.90
N GLY A 193 1.23 14.20 3.93
CA GLY A 193 0.56 15.03 2.93
C GLY A 193 -0.29 16.12 3.55
N GLU A 194 -1.02 15.84 4.62
CA GLU A 194 -1.91 16.74 5.35
C GLU A 194 -1.16 17.80 6.17
N PHE A 195 0.16 17.76 6.21
CA PHE A 195 1.02 18.71 6.93
C PHE A 195 1.88 19.57 6.01
N GLY A 196 1.68 19.50 4.70
CA GLY A 196 2.45 20.30 3.74
C GLY A 196 3.92 19.90 3.65
N VAL A 197 4.22 18.61 3.69
CA VAL A 197 5.58 18.11 3.48
C VAL A 197 5.89 18.02 1.99
N GLN A 198 7.16 18.09 1.61
CA GLN A 198 7.65 17.64 0.31
C GLN A 198 8.05 16.17 0.43
N ALA A 199 7.15 15.28 0.04
CA ALA A 199 7.35 13.86 0.27
C ALA A 199 8.25 13.18 -0.78
N HIS A 200 8.73 11.99 -0.43
CA HIS A 200 9.75 11.29 -1.20
C HIS A 200 9.67 9.78 -1.06
N MET A 201 10.25 9.07 -2.02
CA MET A 201 10.68 7.68 -1.92
C MET A 201 12.19 7.65 -1.73
N SER A 202 12.68 6.84 -0.81
CA SER A 202 14.11 6.72 -0.49
C SER A 202 14.59 5.28 -0.52
N ALA A 203 15.85 5.10 -0.88
CA ALA A 203 16.55 3.83 -0.82
C ALA A 203 17.77 3.93 0.09
N TYR A 204 17.91 2.98 0.98
CA TYR A 204 19.02 2.88 1.92
C TYR A 204 19.82 1.61 1.66
N ASP A 205 21.13 1.67 1.79
CA ASP A 205 22.00 0.50 1.71
C ASP A 205 21.62 -0.51 2.81
N ILE A 206 21.36 -1.76 2.43
CA ILE A 206 20.83 -2.80 3.34
C ILE A 206 21.81 -3.16 4.48
N LYS A 207 23.11 -2.99 4.27
CA LYS A 207 24.14 -3.34 5.25
C LYS A 207 24.46 -2.20 6.21
N THR A 208 24.45 -0.98 5.72
CA THR A 208 24.96 0.20 6.44
C THR A 208 23.89 1.20 6.86
N GLY A 209 22.70 1.17 6.27
CA GLY A 209 21.66 2.18 6.47
C GLY A 209 21.99 3.55 5.85
N LYS A 210 23.03 3.65 5.01
CA LYS A 210 23.35 4.90 4.30
C LYS A 210 22.34 5.15 3.18
N LEU A 211 21.92 6.41 3.02
CA LEU A 211 21.06 6.82 1.93
C LEU A 211 21.78 6.61 0.59
N ALA A 212 21.17 5.84 -0.30
CA ALA A 212 21.65 5.61 -1.65
C ALA A 212 21.07 6.63 -2.63
N TRP A 213 19.75 6.84 -2.60
CA TRP A 213 19.06 7.89 -3.34
C TRP A 213 17.75 8.28 -2.66
N ARG A 214 17.28 9.48 -3.00
CA ARG A 214 15.96 10.00 -2.58
C ARG A 214 15.35 10.73 -3.76
N GLY A 215 14.15 10.32 -4.19
CA GLY A 215 13.37 10.98 -5.23
C GLY A 215 12.13 11.62 -4.63
N PHE A 216 12.03 12.94 -4.72
CA PHE A 216 10.83 13.67 -4.30
C PHE A 216 9.69 13.48 -5.30
N SER A 217 8.46 13.73 -4.88
CA SER A 217 7.29 13.65 -5.75
C SER A 217 7.09 14.93 -6.57
N GLU A 218 7.50 16.07 -6.03
CA GLU A 218 7.42 17.38 -6.67
C GLU A 218 8.76 18.11 -6.56
N GLY A 219 9.03 19.02 -7.49
CA GLY A 219 10.21 19.88 -7.45
C GLY A 219 11.02 19.90 -8.74
N PRO A 220 12.27 20.41 -8.67
CA PRO A 220 13.21 20.39 -9.78
C PRO A 220 13.53 18.97 -10.25
N ASP A 221 13.86 18.81 -11.54
CA ASP A 221 14.11 17.51 -12.17
C ASP A 221 15.19 16.68 -11.45
N ASP A 222 16.22 17.32 -10.92
CA ASP A 222 17.29 16.65 -10.15
C ASP A 222 16.84 16.16 -8.77
N GLN A 223 15.87 16.80 -8.15
CA GLN A 223 15.28 16.35 -6.87
C GLN A 223 14.26 15.22 -7.06
N ILE A 224 13.45 15.32 -8.10
CA ILE A 224 12.46 14.28 -8.41
C ILE A 224 13.06 13.11 -9.19
N LEU A 225 14.33 13.15 -9.53
CA LEU A 225 15.07 12.15 -10.31
C LEU A 225 14.34 11.80 -11.63
N VAL A 226 14.03 12.83 -12.40
CA VAL A 226 13.39 12.76 -13.71
C VAL A 226 14.36 13.27 -14.76
N ASP A 227 14.53 12.52 -15.84
CA ASP A 227 15.22 12.95 -17.05
C ASP A 227 14.17 13.44 -18.06
N GLY A 228 14.11 14.74 -18.29
CA GLY A 228 13.07 15.34 -19.12
C GLY A 228 12.99 14.80 -20.56
N GLU A 229 14.08 14.24 -21.09
CA GLU A 229 14.14 13.68 -22.44
C GLU A 229 13.83 12.17 -22.46
N LYS A 230 14.16 11.42 -21.40
CA LYS A 230 14.05 9.96 -21.33
C LYS A 230 12.89 9.46 -20.51
N THR A 231 12.52 10.18 -19.44
CA THR A 231 11.32 9.84 -18.66
C THR A 231 10.08 10.15 -19.48
N THR A 232 9.16 9.19 -19.56
CA THR A 232 7.94 9.35 -20.36
C THR A 232 6.67 9.38 -19.50
N ALA A 233 5.66 10.07 -20.00
CA ALA A 233 4.29 9.97 -19.53
C ALA A 233 3.40 9.61 -20.74
N LEU A 234 2.71 8.48 -20.68
CA LEU A 234 1.88 7.95 -21.77
C LEU A 234 2.62 7.93 -23.14
N GLY A 235 3.88 7.51 -23.11
CA GLY A 235 4.73 7.37 -24.30
C GLY A 235 5.37 8.65 -24.82
N LYS A 236 5.15 9.81 -24.16
CA LYS A 236 5.75 11.09 -24.55
C LYS A 236 6.76 11.53 -23.49
N ALA A 237 7.91 12.07 -23.91
CA ALA A 237 8.88 12.66 -22.98
C ALA A 237 8.22 13.75 -22.14
N VAL A 238 8.51 13.75 -20.83
CA VAL A 238 7.86 14.70 -19.90
C VAL A 238 8.35 16.14 -20.08
N GLY A 239 9.54 16.32 -20.64
CA GLY A 239 10.17 17.61 -20.84
C GLY A 239 10.87 18.15 -19.59
N LYS A 240 11.70 19.15 -19.77
CA LYS A 240 12.42 19.83 -18.70
C LYS A 240 11.45 20.54 -17.75
N ASP A 241 11.75 20.51 -16.45
CA ASP A 241 10.99 21.16 -15.39
C ASP A 241 9.50 20.73 -15.38
N SER A 242 9.23 19.45 -15.68
CA SER A 242 7.88 18.91 -15.87
C SER A 242 6.98 19.06 -14.63
N SER A 243 7.55 18.99 -13.42
CA SER A 243 6.85 19.26 -12.18
C SER A 243 6.68 20.77 -11.96
N LEU A 244 7.77 21.52 -11.94
CA LEU A 244 7.77 22.95 -11.60
C LEU A 244 6.80 23.79 -12.43
N LYS A 245 6.67 23.51 -13.72
CA LYS A 245 5.77 24.20 -14.64
C LYS A 245 4.28 24.11 -14.27
N THR A 246 3.94 23.21 -13.37
CA THR A 246 2.56 22.90 -12.98
C THR A 246 2.23 23.38 -11.57
N TRP A 247 3.13 24.10 -10.94
CA TRP A 247 2.98 24.70 -9.62
C TRP A 247 3.10 26.21 -9.68
N GLN A 248 2.36 26.91 -8.83
CA GLN A 248 2.49 28.36 -8.67
C GLN A 248 3.59 28.67 -7.65
N GLY A 249 4.63 29.40 -8.09
CA GLY A 249 5.73 29.81 -7.21
C GLY A 249 6.37 28.62 -6.50
N ASP A 250 6.52 28.72 -5.19
CA ASP A 250 7.19 27.73 -4.35
C ASP A 250 6.21 26.73 -3.68
N GLN A 251 4.96 26.65 -4.10
CA GLN A 251 3.95 25.74 -3.52
C GLN A 251 4.39 24.27 -3.54
N TRP A 252 5.21 23.87 -4.52
CA TRP A 252 5.76 22.52 -4.58
C TRP A 252 6.61 22.13 -3.35
N LYS A 253 7.18 23.08 -2.62
CA LYS A 253 7.96 22.83 -1.39
C LYS A 253 7.13 22.30 -0.23
N ILE A 254 5.83 22.53 -0.29
CA ILE A 254 4.81 22.07 0.66
C ILE A 254 3.72 21.27 -0.07
N GLY A 255 4.10 20.67 -1.21
CA GLY A 255 3.19 20.10 -2.20
C GLY A 255 2.70 18.68 -1.90
N GLY A 256 3.07 18.09 -0.77
CA GLY A 256 2.60 16.77 -0.38
C GLY A 256 3.24 15.63 -1.16
N GLY A 257 2.47 14.96 -2.00
CA GLY A 257 2.93 13.84 -2.80
C GLY A 257 3.41 12.66 -1.97
N ALA A 258 2.79 12.42 -0.80
CA ALA A 258 3.19 11.39 0.15
C ALA A 258 3.22 9.99 -0.48
N THR A 259 4.15 9.15 -0.03
CA THR A 259 4.49 7.86 -0.64
C THR A 259 4.31 6.72 0.36
N TRP A 260 3.23 6.77 1.11
CA TRP A 260 2.95 5.89 2.24
C TRP A 260 2.33 4.52 1.87
N GLY A 261 2.17 4.24 0.58
CA GLY A 261 1.56 3.00 0.09
C GLY A 261 2.55 1.84 -0.08
N TRP A 262 2.15 0.89 -0.91
CA TRP A 262 2.88 -0.33 -1.20
C TRP A 262 3.83 -0.15 -2.39
N ILE A 263 4.89 -0.94 -2.40
CA ILE A 263 5.89 -0.96 -3.48
C ILE A 263 5.84 -2.33 -4.15
N SER A 264 5.88 -2.39 -5.48
CA SER A 264 6.12 -3.61 -6.23
C SER A 264 7.41 -3.52 -7.04
N TYR A 265 7.93 -4.68 -7.47
CA TYR A 265 9.18 -4.76 -8.20
C TYR A 265 9.10 -5.81 -9.31
N ASP A 266 9.53 -5.44 -10.51
CA ASP A 266 9.73 -6.36 -11.63
C ASP A 266 11.24 -6.59 -11.83
N PRO A 267 11.77 -7.78 -11.48
CA PRO A 267 13.20 -8.07 -11.63
C PRO A 267 13.66 -8.14 -13.09
N ASP A 268 12.80 -8.51 -14.04
CA ASP A 268 13.13 -8.59 -15.46
C ASP A 268 13.33 -7.21 -16.08
N LEU A 269 12.49 -6.26 -15.69
CA LEU A 269 12.56 -4.86 -16.14
C LEU A 269 13.48 -4.00 -15.28
N ASN A 270 13.84 -4.50 -14.08
CA ASN A 270 14.53 -3.75 -13.04
C ASN A 270 13.83 -2.43 -12.71
N LEU A 271 12.53 -2.50 -12.46
CA LEU A 271 11.69 -1.37 -12.13
C LEU A 271 10.90 -1.61 -10.85
N ILE A 272 10.90 -0.65 -9.96
CA ILE A 272 9.95 -0.54 -8.86
C ILE A 272 8.76 0.31 -9.27
N TYR A 273 7.60 0.00 -8.71
CA TYR A 273 6.36 0.76 -8.91
C TYR A 273 5.77 1.15 -7.57
N TYR A 274 5.34 2.40 -7.44
CA TYR A 274 4.66 2.93 -6.26
C TYR A 274 3.86 4.16 -6.65
N GLY A 275 3.03 4.65 -5.74
CA GLY A 275 2.21 5.83 -5.98
C GLY A 275 2.58 7.01 -5.10
N SER A 276 2.32 8.22 -5.58
CA SER A 276 2.34 9.45 -4.79
C SER A 276 0.92 9.95 -4.52
N GLY A 277 0.74 10.57 -3.35
CA GLY A 277 -0.53 11.05 -2.85
C GLY A 277 -0.88 12.46 -3.23
N ASN A 278 -1.79 13.06 -2.46
CA ASN A 278 -2.40 14.35 -2.70
C ASN A 278 -1.37 15.52 -2.76
N PRO A 279 -1.72 16.62 -3.44
CA PRO A 279 -0.85 17.79 -3.58
C PRO A 279 -0.91 18.73 -2.35
N SER A 280 -1.04 18.18 -1.14
CA SER A 280 -1.09 18.85 0.16
C SER A 280 -2.42 19.56 0.42
N THR A 281 -2.51 20.88 0.54
CA THR A 281 -3.80 21.47 0.94
C THR A 281 -4.96 20.96 0.07
N TRP A 282 -6.05 20.58 0.72
CA TRP A 282 -7.25 20.08 0.05
C TRP A 282 -8.11 21.22 -0.53
N ASN A 283 -7.62 22.46 -0.42
CA ASN A 283 -8.19 23.61 -1.09
C ASN A 283 -7.49 23.82 -2.45
N PRO A 284 -8.10 23.41 -3.58
CA PRO A 284 -7.46 23.48 -4.89
C PRO A 284 -7.14 24.91 -5.34
N LYS A 285 -7.86 25.91 -4.83
CA LYS A 285 -7.62 27.33 -5.13
C LYS A 285 -6.23 27.81 -4.68
N GLN A 286 -5.67 27.20 -3.63
CA GLN A 286 -4.36 27.60 -3.12
C GLN A 286 -3.19 27.05 -3.92
N ARG A 287 -3.43 26.10 -4.84
CA ARG A 287 -2.40 25.43 -5.65
C ARG A 287 -2.87 25.19 -7.09
N PRO A 288 -3.10 26.26 -7.87
CA PRO A 288 -3.53 26.11 -9.26
C PRO A 288 -2.50 25.35 -10.09
N GLY A 289 -2.97 24.69 -11.15
CA GLY A 289 -2.17 23.86 -12.04
C GLY A 289 -2.36 22.37 -11.80
N ASP A 290 -1.71 21.53 -12.60
CA ASP A 290 -1.82 20.06 -12.51
C ASP A 290 -1.15 19.47 -11.27
N ASN A 291 -0.28 20.23 -10.59
CA ASN A 291 0.46 19.80 -9.40
C ASN A 291 1.24 18.49 -9.61
N LYS A 292 1.98 18.41 -10.70
CA LYS A 292 2.81 17.24 -11.02
C LYS A 292 4.00 17.14 -10.06
N TRP A 293 4.34 15.95 -9.56
CA TRP A 293 3.75 14.65 -9.86
C TRP A 293 3.07 14.08 -8.60
N SER A 294 2.08 14.79 -8.07
CA SER A 294 1.12 14.24 -7.13
C SER A 294 0.19 13.25 -7.85
N MET A 295 -0.50 12.38 -7.12
CA MET A 295 -1.47 11.42 -7.67
C MET A 295 -0.93 10.54 -8.80
N THR A 296 0.33 10.12 -8.70
CA THR A 296 1.10 9.58 -9.82
C THR A 296 1.57 8.16 -9.56
N ILE A 297 1.44 7.29 -10.55
CA ILE A 297 2.16 6.02 -10.61
C ILE A 297 3.57 6.29 -11.12
N TRP A 298 4.58 5.87 -10.35
CA TRP A 298 5.98 5.97 -10.67
C TRP A 298 6.56 4.61 -11.04
N ALA A 299 7.30 4.54 -12.13
CA ALA A 299 8.19 3.42 -12.46
C ALA A 299 9.62 3.90 -12.40
N ARG A 300 10.38 3.45 -11.40
CA ARG A 300 11.76 3.88 -11.16
C ARG A 300 12.75 2.74 -11.23
N ASN A 301 13.96 3.03 -11.68
CA ASN A 301 15.09 2.13 -11.53
C ASN A 301 15.48 2.09 -10.03
N PRO A 302 15.51 0.92 -9.38
CA PRO A 302 15.81 0.81 -7.94
C PRO A 302 17.28 1.12 -7.62
N ASP A 303 18.20 1.00 -8.58
CA ASP A 303 19.63 1.24 -8.37
C ASP A 303 19.96 2.73 -8.31
N THR A 304 19.27 3.53 -9.13
CA THR A 304 19.54 4.96 -9.31
C THR A 304 18.44 5.89 -8.82
N GLY A 305 17.21 5.38 -8.67
CA GLY A 305 16.02 6.16 -8.38
C GLY A 305 15.45 6.92 -9.58
N VAL A 306 16.11 6.88 -10.75
CA VAL A 306 15.65 7.61 -11.94
C VAL A 306 14.34 7.01 -12.47
N ALA A 307 13.36 7.87 -12.72
CA ALA A 307 12.07 7.47 -13.27
C ALA A 307 12.18 7.11 -14.75
N LYS A 308 11.67 5.93 -15.12
CA LYS A 308 11.52 5.52 -16.51
C LYS A 308 10.23 6.06 -17.11
N TRP A 309 9.13 5.92 -16.39
CA TRP A 309 7.86 6.51 -16.77
C TRP A 309 7.04 6.91 -15.55
N VAL A 310 6.09 7.80 -15.77
CA VAL A 310 5.13 8.29 -14.78
C VAL A 310 3.75 8.36 -15.41
N TYR A 311 2.69 8.23 -14.58
CA TYR A 311 1.32 8.47 -15.02
C TYR A 311 0.53 9.14 -13.89
N GLN A 312 0.12 10.40 -14.10
CA GLN A 312 -0.73 11.14 -13.15
C GLN A 312 -2.19 10.80 -13.38
N MET A 313 -2.82 10.18 -12.40
CA MET A 313 -4.20 9.68 -12.50
C MET A 313 -5.24 10.76 -12.23
N THR A 314 -4.95 11.67 -11.29
CA THR A 314 -5.86 12.76 -10.90
C THR A 314 -5.09 14.09 -10.93
N PRO A 315 -4.89 14.71 -12.12
CA PRO A 315 -4.32 16.05 -12.21
C PRO A 315 -5.15 17.07 -11.44
N HIS A 316 -4.51 18.01 -10.74
CA HIS A 316 -5.18 19.03 -9.96
C HIS A 316 -6.23 18.44 -9.01
N ASP A 317 -5.80 17.48 -8.19
CA ASP A 317 -6.73 16.81 -7.27
C ASP A 317 -7.51 17.83 -6.41
N GLU A 318 -8.82 17.60 -6.32
CA GLU A 318 -9.77 18.45 -5.62
C GLU A 318 -10.45 17.72 -4.44
N TRP A 319 -10.09 16.42 -4.18
CA TRP A 319 -10.88 15.50 -3.36
C TRP A 319 -10.07 14.65 -2.38
N ASP A 320 -8.73 14.74 -2.41
CA ASP A 320 -7.81 13.86 -1.68
C ASP A 320 -7.87 12.39 -2.18
N TYR A 321 -7.77 12.20 -3.48
CA TYR A 321 -7.77 10.86 -4.09
C TYR A 321 -6.36 10.29 -4.25
N ASP A 322 -5.62 10.13 -3.15
CA ASP A 322 -4.24 9.60 -3.12
C ASP A 322 -3.99 8.44 -4.08
N GLY A 323 -2.92 8.52 -4.87
CA GLY A 323 -2.53 7.48 -5.84
C GLY A 323 -1.65 6.36 -5.27
N VAL A 324 -1.61 6.17 -3.96
CA VAL A 324 -0.61 5.34 -3.25
C VAL A 324 -0.95 3.85 -3.16
N ASN A 325 -2.16 3.45 -3.52
CA ASN A 325 -2.60 2.07 -3.43
C ASN A 325 -1.66 1.12 -4.23
N GLU A 326 -1.68 -0.14 -3.88
CA GLU A 326 -0.78 -1.15 -4.46
C GLU A 326 -0.85 -1.23 -5.98
N MET A 327 0.30 -1.45 -6.61
CA MET A 327 0.45 -1.80 -8.01
C MET A 327 0.62 -3.31 -8.10
N ILE A 328 -0.34 -4.03 -8.68
CA ILE A 328 -0.30 -5.49 -8.80
C ILE A 328 0.22 -5.85 -10.18
N LEU A 329 1.30 -6.63 -10.23
CA LEU A 329 1.93 -7.04 -11.48
C LEU A 329 1.41 -8.40 -11.91
N SER A 330 1.02 -8.53 -13.16
CA SER A 330 0.58 -9.80 -13.74
C SER A 330 0.96 -9.89 -15.21
N ASP A 331 1.23 -11.09 -15.68
CA ASP A 331 1.47 -11.37 -17.09
C ASP A 331 0.21 -12.02 -17.66
N GLN A 332 -0.46 -11.32 -18.58
CA GLN A 332 -1.73 -11.75 -19.16
C GLN A 332 -1.77 -11.43 -20.65
N SER A 333 -2.65 -12.11 -21.36
CA SER A 333 -2.98 -11.74 -22.74
C SER A 333 -4.13 -10.72 -22.73
N ILE A 334 -3.92 -9.59 -23.40
CA ILE A 334 -4.94 -8.57 -23.62
C ILE A 334 -5.03 -8.28 -25.12
N ASN A 335 -6.22 -8.34 -25.70
CA ASN A 335 -6.44 -8.20 -27.13
C ASN A 335 -5.56 -9.13 -28.00
N GLY A 336 -5.35 -10.36 -27.52
CA GLY A 336 -4.53 -11.38 -28.21
C GLY A 336 -3.01 -11.18 -28.10
N GLN A 337 -2.54 -10.18 -27.36
CA GLN A 337 -1.11 -9.91 -27.15
C GLN A 337 -0.71 -10.21 -25.70
N ALA A 338 0.35 -10.99 -25.53
CA ALA A 338 0.97 -11.18 -24.21
C ALA A 338 1.58 -9.86 -23.73
N ARG A 339 1.21 -9.43 -22.52
CA ARG A 339 1.62 -8.16 -21.93
C ARG A 339 2.12 -8.35 -20.50
N LYS A 340 3.10 -7.56 -20.12
CA LYS A 340 3.49 -7.34 -18.73
C LYS A 340 2.61 -6.22 -18.17
N LEU A 341 1.61 -6.60 -17.35
CA LEU A 341 0.59 -5.67 -16.87
C LEU A 341 0.89 -5.17 -15.45
N LEU A 342 0.44 -3.95 -15.17
CA LEU A 342 0.29 -3.34 -13.87
C LEU A 342 -1.19 -2.99 -13.71
N THR A 343 -1.83 -3.51 -12.66
CA THR A 343 -3.21 -3.17 -12.32
C THR A 343 -3.24 -2.41 -11.00
N HIS A 344 -3.96 -1.29 -10.98
CA HIS A 344 -4.05 -0.39 -9.85
C HIS A 344 -5.50 0.05 -9.62
N PHE A 345 -5.95 -0.08 -8.38
CA PHE A 345 -7.27 0.38 -7.94
C PHE A 345 -7.09 1.67 -7.14
N ASP A 346 -7.34 2.80 -7.80
CA ASP A 346 -7.07 4.11 -7.23
C ASP A 346 -8.18 4.60 -6.30
N ARG A 347 -7.83 5.47 -5.33
CA ARG A 347 -8.83 6.15 -4.49
C ARG A 347 -9.90 6.84 -5.32
N ASN A 348 -9.54 7.39 -6.46
CA ASN A 348 -10.46 8.11 -7.36
C ASN A 348 -11.61 7.24 -7.92
N GLY A 349 -11.60 5.94 -7.66
CA GLY A 349 -12.65 5.01 -8.06
C GLY A 349 -12.46 4.40 -9.44
N LEU A 350 -11.32 4.63 -10.08
CA LEU A 350 -10.95 4.04 -11.36
C LEU A 350 -9.94 2.91 -11.17
N GLY A 351 -10.23 1.75 -11.77
CA GLY A 351 -9.30 0.64 -11.91
C GLY A 351 -8.52 0.81 -13.20
N TYR A 352 -7.21 0.89 -13.08
CA TYR A 352 -6.30 1.08 -14.20
C TYR A 352 -5.56 -0.20 -14.53
N THR A 353 -5.41 -0.49 -15.82
CA THR A 353 -4.46 -1.50 -16.31
C THR A 353 -3.51 -0.83 -17.30
N LEU A 354 -2.22 -0.93 -17.01
CA LEU A 354 -1.14 -0.36 -17.83
C LEU A 354 -0.18 -1.47 -18.27
N ASP A 355 0.50 -1.27 -19.39
CA ASP A 355 1.72 -1.98 -19.70
C ASP A 355 2.84 -1.46 -18.78
N ARG A 356 3.37 -2.32 -17.89
CA ARG A 356 4.32 -1.89 -16.87
C ARG A 356 5.72 -1.60 -17.40
N ALA A 357 6.03 -2.06 -18.61
CA ALA A 357 7.31 -1.75 -19.24
C ALA A 357 7.37 -0.33 -19.79
N THR A 358 6.23 0.19 -20.26
CA THR A 358 6.15 1.46 -21.00
C THR A 358 5.29 2.54 -20.36
N GLY A 359 4.39 2.15 -19.46
CA GLY A 359 3.37 3.04 -18.90
C GLY A 359 2.19 3.31 -19.85
N GLU A 360 2.02 2.50 -20.93
CA GLU A 360 0.87 2.61 -21.81
C GLU A 360 -0.42 2.29 -21.05
N LEU A 361 -1.39 3.20 -21.12
CA LEU A 361 -2.69 3.01 -20.50
C LEU A 361 -3.58 2.13 -21.40
N LEU A 362 -4.03 0.99 -20.87
CA LEU A 362 -4.82 0.00 -21.60
C LEU A 362 -6.28 -0.02 -21.16
N VAL A 363 -6.55 0.13 -19.87
CA VAL A 363 -7.89 0.14 -19.27
C VAL A 363 -7.95 1.21 -18.18
N ALA A 364 -9.06 1.94 -18.13
CA ALA A 364 -9.36 2.86 -17.03
C ALA A 364 -10.90 2.90 -16.88
N GLU A 365 -11.43 2.13 -15.93
CA GLU A 365 -12.87 1.94 -15.73
C GLU A 365 -13.25 2.06 -14.25
N LYS A 366 -14.46 2.52 -13.98
CA LYS A 366 -14.99 2.63 -12.61
C LYS A 366 -15.17 1.25 -12.00
N TYR A 367 -14.56 1.04 -10.80
CA TYR A 367 -14.76 -0.21 -10.06
C TYR A 367 -15.82 -0.10 -8.94
N ASP A 368 -16.48 1.05 -8.85
CA ASP A 368 -17.77 1.24 -8.18
C ASP A 368 -18.66 2.07 -9.12
N PRO A 369 -19.86 1.58 -9.47
CA PRO A 369 -20.76 2.31 -10.39
C PRO A 369 -21.28 3.64 -9.82
N LYS A 370 -21.12 3.91 -8.51
CA LYS A 370 -21.52 5.17 -7.87
C LYS A 370 -20.51 6.30 -8.04
N VAL A 371 -19.31 6.03 -8.51
CA VAL A 371 -18.30 7.06 -8.82
C VAL A 371 -18.88 8.10 -9.77
N ASN A 372 -18.92 9.38 -9.33
CA ASN A 372 -19.65 10.44 -10.04
C ASN A 372 -18.86 11.74 -10.27
N TRP A 373 -17.61 11.83 -9.83
CA TRP A 373 -16.79 13.03 -10.03
C TRP A 373 -16.27 13.16 -11.48
N THR A 374 -16.27 12.07 -12.22
CA THR A 374 -15.81 11.99 -13.60
C THR A 374 -16.74 11.15 -14.45
N SER A 375 -16.85 11.48 -15.74
CA SER A 375 -17.52 10.61 -16.72
C SER A 375 -16.62 9.48 -17.24
N GLY A 376 -15.35 9.44 -16.86
CA GLY A 376 -14.33 8.47 -17.28
C GLY A 376 -13.04 9.16 -17.70
N VAL A 377 -12.09 8.37 -18.20
CA VAL A 377 -10.81 8.83 -18.69
C VAL A 377 -10.84 9.00 -20.20
N ASP A 378 -10.17 10.00 -20.71
CA ASP A 378 -10.00 10.15 -22.16
C ASP A 378 -9.02 9.08 -22.68
N MET A 379 -9.54 8.10 -23.40
CA MET A 379 -8.77 6.96 -23.93
C MET A 379 -8.37 7.14 -25.41
N ASP A 380 -8.73 8.27 -26.04
CA ASP A 380 -8.29 8.57 -27.41
C ASP A 380 -6.83 9.02 -27.44
N LYS A 381 -5.95 8.15 -27.95
CA LYS A 381 -4.50 8.42 -28.05
C LYS A 381 -4.14 9.65 -28.88
N ASN A 382 -5.06 10.11 -29.74
CA ASN A 382 -4.88 11.31 -30.57
C ASN A 382 -5.37 12.58 -29.86
N SER A 383 -6.08 12.45 -28.76
CA SER A 383 -6.58 13.58 -27.99
C SER A 383 -5.45 14.29 -27.24
N PRO A 384 -5.48 15.62 -27.14
CA PRO A 384 -4.55 16.37 -26.31
C PRO A 384 -4.73 16.09 -24.81
N THR A 385 -5.88 15.52 -24.40
CA THR A 385 -6.23 15.16 -23.03
C THR A 385 -6.16 13.65 -22.77
N TYR A 386 -5.51 12.89 -23.67
CA TYR A 386 -5.34 11.44 -23.49
C TYR A 386 -4.81 11.09 -22.09
N GLY A 387 -5.47 10.14 -21.45
CA GLY A 387 -5.14 9.68 -20.10
C GLY A 387 -5.63 10.58 -18.96
N ARG A 388 -6.31 11.69 -19.25
CA ARG A 388 -6.89 12.58 -18.23
C ARG A 388 -8.33 12.21 -17.91
N PRO A 389 -8.76 12.29 -16.65
CA PRO A 389 -10.18 12.15 -16.30
C PRO A 389 -10.98 13.36 -16.83
N LYS A 390 -12.21 13.08 -17.24
CA LYS A 390 -13.19 14.08 -17.66
C LYS A 390 -14.02 14.50 -16.44
N VAL A 391 -13.53 15.50 -15.73
CA VAL A 391 -14.17 15.98 -14.48
C VAL A 391 -15.54 16.55 -14.74
N LEU A 392 -16.51 16.20 -13.89
CA LEU A 392 -17.87 16.74 -13.94
C LEU A 392 -17.99 17.97 -13.04
N ASP A 393 -18.54 19.04 -13.58
CA ASP A 393 -18.67 20.34 -12.90
C ASP A 393 -19.40 20.25 -11.56
N ALA A 394 -20.39 19.37 -11.46
CA ALA A 394 -21.17 19.16 -10.25
C ALA A 394 -20.36 18.61 -9.06
N ALA A 395 -19.20 18.02 -9.32
CA ALA A 395 -18.32 17.47 -8.29
C ALA A 395 -17.04 18.31 -8.10
N SER A 396 -16.83 19.36 -8.91
CA SER A 396 -15.63 20.19 -8.83
C SER A 396 -15.71 21.18 -7.68
N THR A 397 -14.84 21.00 -6.69
CA THR A 397 -14.69 21.94 -5.57
C THR A 397 -13.93 23.19 -6.00
N ASP A 398 -13.06 23.08 -7.01
CA ASP A 398 -12.37 24.22 -7.61
C ASP A 398 -13.34 25.18 -8.30
N LYS A 399 -14.29 24.67 -9.11
CA LYS A 399 -15.31 25.50 -9.77
C LYS A 399 -16.28 26.12 -8.77
N ALA A 400 -16.67 25.39 -7.74
CA ALA A 400 -17.55 25.88 -6.69
C ALA A 400 -16.90 26.99 -5.89
N GLY A 401 -15.62 26.86 -5.57
CA GLY A 401 -14.84 27.85 -4.83
C GLY A 401 -14.77 27.62 -3.34
N GLU A 402 -13.96 28.46 -2.68
CA GLU A 402 -13.80 28.45 -1.22
C GLU A 402 -15.13 28.72 -0.51
N ASP A 403 -15.30 28.17 0.69
CA ASP A 403 -16.47 28.32 1.57
C ASP A 403 -17.80 27.92 0.89
N HIS A 404 -17.69 27.00 -0.09
CA HIS A 404 -18.85 26.44 -0.78
C HIS A 404 -18.89 24.92 -0.63
N ASN A 405 -19.97 24.42 -0.02
CA ASN A 405 -20.13 22.99 0.26
C ASN A 405 -20.66 22.25 -0.98
N VAL A 406 -19.81 21.46 -1.62
CA VAL A 406 -20.19 20.59 -2.74
C VAL A 406 -20.70 19.27 -2.18
N LYS A 407 -21.94 18.90 -2.55
CA LYS A 407 -22.64 17.75 -1.96
C LYS A 407 -22.66 16.54 -2.88
N GLY A 408 -22.66 15.36 -2.26
CA GLY A 408 -22.92 14.11 -2.96
C GLY A 408 -21.78 13.64 -3.86
N ILE A 409 -20.53 13.98 -3.56
CA ILE A 409 -19.38 13.51 -4.31
C ILE A 409 -19.09 12.04 -3.96
N CYS A 410 -18.99 11.19 -4.94
CA CYS A 410 -18.63 9.77 -4.79
C CYS A 410 -17.41 9.42 -5.66
N PRO A 411 -16.38 8.79 -5.09
CA PRO A 411 -16.25 8.38 -3.70
C PRO A 411 -15.97 9.55 -2.74
N ALA A 412 -16.05 9.27 -1.44
CA ALA A 412 -15.49 10.15 -0.41
C ALA A 412 -13.97 10.21 -0.51
N ALA A 413 -13.32 11.09 0.28
CA ALA A 413 -11.87 11.23 0.32
C ALA A 413 -11.14 9.92 0.68
N LEU A 414 -11.76 9.03 1.45
CA LEU A 414 -11.28 7.65 1.67
C LEU A 414 -11.03 6.89 0.37
N GLY A 415 -11.62 7.35 -0.72
CA GLY A 415 -11.61 6.66 -2.01
C GLY A 415 -12.56 5.46 -2.09
N THR A 416 -12.71 4.92 -3.28
CA THR A 416 -13.39 3.63 -3.49
C THR A 416 -12.57 2.48 -2.88
N LYS A 417 -11.28 2.67 -2.70
CA LYS A 417 -10.34 1.85 -1.94
C LYS A 417 -9.25 2.74 -1.37
N ASP A 418 -8.80 2.47 -0.17
CA ASP A 418 -7.64 3.10 0.45
C ASP A 418 -6.43 2.14 0.41
N GLU A 419 -5.66 2.04 1.48
CA GLU A 419 -4.42 1.25 1.56
C GLU A 419 -4.65 -0.28 1.55
N GLN A 420 -5.84 -0.76 1.91
CA GLN A 420 -6.13 -2.19 2.01
C GLN A 420 -5.86 -2.91 0.69
N PRO A 421 -4.86 -3.82 0.63
CA PRO A 421 -4.43 -4.37 -0.65
C PRO A 421 -5.40 -5.40 -1.21
N ALA A 422 -5.61 -5.33 -2.52
CA ALA A 422 -6.30 -6.36 -3.28
C ALA A 422 -5.39 -7.60 -3.46
N ALA A 423 -5.99 -8.73 -3.85
CA ALA A 423 -5.27 -9.94 -4.24
C ALA A 423 -5.53 -10.25 -5.71
N TYR A 424 -4.57 -10.92 -6.34
CA TYR A 424 -4.70 -11.46 -7.70
C TYR A 424 -4.49 -12.96 -7.71
N SER A 425 -5.38 -13.70 -8.35
CA SER A 425 -5.21 -15.14 -8.54
C SER A 425 -4.84 -15.46 -10.00
N PRO A 426 -3.70 -16.12 -10.24
CA PRO A 426 -3.37 -16.60 -11.58
C PRO A 426 -4.30 -17.72 -12.08
N ASP A 427 -4.97 -18.43 -11.15
CA ASP A 427 -5.89 -19.51 -11.49
C ASP A 427 -7.20 -19.01 -12.12
N THR A 428 -7.70 -17.88 -11.63
CA THR A 428 -8.92 -17.24 -12.14
C THR A 428 -8.63 -16.06 -13.06
N GLN A 429 -7.41 -15.51 -13.01
CA GLN A 429 -7.00 -14.25 -13.64
C GLN A 429 -7.86 -13.05 -13.19
N LEU A 430 -8.39 -13.12 -11.96
CA LEU A 430 -9.20 -12.07 -11.36
C LEU A 430 -8.47 -11.39 -10.21
N PHE A 431 -8.83 -10.13 -10.00
CA PHE A 431 -8.45 -9.34 -8.84
C PHE A 431 -9.59 -9.33 -7.83
N TYR A 432 -9.26 -9.49 -6.55
CA TYR A 432 -10.22 -9.48 -5.44
C TYR A 432 -9.98 -8.24 -4.61
N VAL A 433 -10.95 -7.32 -4.67
CA VAL A 433 -10.73 -5.94 -4.26
C VAL A 433 -11.65 -5.58 -3.08
N PRO A 434 -11.06 -5.26 -1.90
CA PRO A 434 -11.81 -4.68 -0.80
C PRO A 434 -12.13 -3.21 -1.12
N THR A 435 -13.40 -2.81 -1.03
CA THR A 435 -13.81 -1.46 -1.43
C THR A 435 -14.56 -0.71 -0.34
N ASN A 436 -14.52 0.62 -0.47
CA ASN A 436 -15.35 1.59 0.23
C ASN A 436 -16.47 2.04 -0.71
N HIS A 437 -17.69 2.06 -0.21
CA HIS A 437 -18.88 2.51 -0.94
C HIS A 437 -19.48 3.70 -0.20
N VAL A 438 -18.75 4.83 -0.24
CA VAL A 438 -18.97 6.01 0.59
C VAL A 438 -18.88 7.26 -0.26
N CYS A 439 -19.79 8.20 -0.02
CA CYS A 439 -19.81 9.52 -0.63
C CYS A 439 -19.54 10.61 0.42
N MET A 440 -19.37 11.86 -0.02
CA MET A 440 -19.07 12.98 0.87
C MET A 440 -19.73 14.27 0.43
N ASP A 441 -19.91 15.17 1.39
CA ASP A 441 -19.97 16.60 1.17
C ASP A 441 -18.59 17.18 1.46
N TYR A 442 -18.19 18.21 0.72
CA TYR A 442 -16.83 18.73 0.75
C TYR A 442 -16.85 20.25 0.62
N GLU A 443 -16.29 20.94 1.62
CA GLU A 443 -16.18 22.39 1.65
C GLU A 443 -14.73 22.83 1.84
N PRO A 444 -14.06 23.33 0.77
CA PRO A 444 -12.71 23.85 0.89
C PRO A 444 -12.71 25.24 1.53
N PHE A 445 -11.71 25.51 2.34
CA PHE A 445 -11.48 26.83 2.94
C PHE A 445 -9.99 27.19 2.93
N LYS A 446 -9.70 28.47 3.04
CA LYS A 446 -8.33 28.96 3.06
C LYS A 446 -7.62 28.57 4.35
N VAL A 447 -6.44 27.98 4.23
CA VAL A 447 -5.57 27.58 5.33
C VAL A 447 -4.17 28.16 5.15
N SER A 448 -3.50 28.51 6.25
CA SER A 448 -2.12 28.98 6.26
C SER A 448 -1.19 27.83 6.64
N TYR A 449 -0.06 27.75 5.95
CA TYR A 449 0.97 26.77 6.25
C TYR A 449 1.78 27.14 7.51
N THR A 450 1.93 26.19 8.40
CA THR A 450 2.88 26.22 9.51
C THR A 450 3.48 24.82 9.65
N ALA A 451 4.80 24.73 9.67
CA ALA A 451 5.49 23.43 9.76
C ALA A 451 5.03 22.63 10.97
N GLY A 452 4.71 21.35 10.77
CA GLY A 452 4.24 20.45 11.82
C GLY A 452 2.80 20.68 12.28
N GLN A 453 2.06 21.55 11.60
CA GLN A 453 0.63 21.79 11.86
C GLN A 453 -0.22 21.29 10.68
N PRO A 454 -1.48 20.89 10.92
CA PRO A 454 -2.38 20.47 9.84
C PRO A 454 -2.52 21.55 8.75
N TYR A 455 -2.32 21.14 7.51
CA TYR A 455 -2.44 21.96 6.30
C TYR A 455 -3.50 21.41 5.35
N VAL A 456 -4.66 21.06 5.89
CA VAL A 456 -5.75 20.41 5.15
C VAL A 456 -6.57 21.42 4.36
N GLY A 457 -7.27 22.35 5.01
CA GLY A 457 -8.06 23.37 4.32
C GLY A 457 -9.37 22.87 3.72
N ALA A 458 -9.99 21.86 4.33
CA ALA A 458 -11.32 21.39 3.97
C ALA A 458 -12.07 20.79 5.16
N THR A 459 -13.40 20.85 5.11
CA THR A 459 -14.32 20.14 6.01
C THR A 459 -15.11 19.13 5.19
N LEU A 460 -15.30 17.92 5.71
CA LEU A 460 -16.01 16.84 5.05
C LEU A 460 -17.08 16.24 5.95
N SER A 461 -18.12 15.67 5.32
CA SER A 461 -19.00 14.67 5.92
C SER A 461 -19.03 13.43 5.04
N MET A 462 -19.19 12.25 5.64
CA MET A 462 -19.17 10.98 4.94
C MET A 462 -20.45 10.19 5.19
N TYR A 463 -20.97 9.52 4.17
CA TYR A 463 -22.20 8.74 4.23
C TYR A 463 -22.27 7.75 3.06
N PRO A 464 -23.10 6.68 3.16
CA PRO A 464 -23.30 5.77 2.03
C PRO A 464 -23.97 6.52 0.85
N PRO A 465 -23.85 6.00 -0.38
CA PRO A 465 -24.52 6.60 -1.54
C PRO A 465 -26.02 6.77 -1.32
N ALA A 466 -26.58 7.81 -1.92
CA ALA A 466 -28.01 8.15 -1.78
C ALA A 466 -28.92 6.94 -2.09
N GLY A 467 -29.83 6.64 -1.17
CA GLY A 467 -30.76 5.50 -1.27
C GLY A 467 -30.16 4.14 -0.90
N GLU A 468 -28.93 4.09 -0.44
CA GLU A 468 -28.25 2.88 0.01
C GLU A 468 -27.84 2.98 1.49
N SER A 469 -27.67 1.83 2.14
CA SER A 469 -27.30 1.76 3.57
C SER A 469 -25.97 1.04 3.81
N HIS A 470 -25.43 0.35 2.79
CA HIS A 470 -24.15 -0.33 2.90
C HIS A 470 -23.00 0.60 2.48
N MET A 471 -21.84 0.40 3.08
CA MET A 471 -20.68 1.27 2.92
C MET A 471 -19.46 0.56 2.31
N GLY A 472 -19.59 -0.71 1.97
CA GLY A 472 -18.50 -1.49 1.36
C GLY A 472 -18.99 -2.54 0.38
N ASN A 473 -18.10 -2.92 -0.51
CA ASN A 473 -18.26 -4.08 -1.37
C ASN A 473 -16.93 -4.84 -1.40
N PHE A 474 -17.03 -6.16 -1.48
CA PHE A 474 -15.89 -7.00 -1.83
C PHE A 474 -16.14 -7.55 -3.23
N ILE A 475 -15.30 -7.18 -4.19
CA ILE A 475 -15.55 -7.45 -5.60
C ILE A 475 -14.49 -8.35 -6.23
N ALA A 476 -14.86 -9.10 -7.27
CA ALA A 476 -13.94 -9.66 -8.22
C ALA A 476 -13.93 -8.82 -9.49
N TRP A 477 -12.74 -8.51 -9.99
CA TRP A 477 -12.51 -7.61 -11.11
C TRP A 477 -11.68 -8.28 -12.20
N ASP A 478 -12.09 -8.12 -13.44
CA ASP A 478 -11.30 -8.51 -14.61
C ASP A 478 -10.51 -7.29 -15.11
N GLY A 479 -9.20 -7.31 -14.89
CA GLY A 479 -8.29 -6.21 -15.26
C GLY A 479 -8.12 -6.02 -16.78
N LYS A 480 -8.47 -7.03 -17.59
CA LYS A 480 -8.39 -6.96 -19.05
C LYS A 480 -9.58 -6.22 -19.66
N THR A 481 -10.74 -6.35 -19.04
CA THR A 481 -12.00 -5.78 -19.56
C THR A 481 -12.47 -4.58 -18.75
N GLY A 482 -11.92 -4.36 -17.55
CA GLY A 482 -12.39 -3.32 -16.66
C GLY A 482 -13.80 -3.56 -16.13
N LYS A 483 -14.16 -4.81 -15.81
CA LYS A 483 -15.50 -5.17 -15.36
C LYS A 483 -15.50 -5.91 -14.03
N ILE A 484 -16.52 -5.61 -13.22
CA ILE A 484 -16.86 -6.38 -12.03
C ILE A 484 -17.47 -7.72 -12.48
N VAL A 485 -16.90 -8.82 -11.97
CA VAL A 485 -17.38 -10.19 -12.24
C VAL A 485 -18.44 -10.60 -11.23
N TRP A 486 -18.19 -10.33 -9.95
CA TRP A 486 -19.15 -10.48 -8.86
C TRP A 486 -18.88 -9.46 -7.76
N SER A 487 -19.88 -9.20 -6.91
CA SER A 487 -19.81 -8.22 -5.83
C SER A 487 -20.60 -8.68 -4.62
N ASN A 488 -19.99 -8.59 -3.44
CA ASN A 488 -20.63 -8.85 -2.15
C ASN A 488 -20.75 -7.52 -1.39
N LYS A 489 -21.97 -7.17 -0.97
CA LYS A 489 -22.22 -6.00 -0.14
C LYS A 489 -21.79 -6.25 1.30
N GLU A 490 -21.13 -5.26 1.90
CA GLU A 490 -20.78 -5.25 3.32
C GLU A 490 -21.34 -3.99 3.99
N GLN A 491 -21.74 -4.13 5.24
CA GLN A 491 -22.39 -3.03 5.97
C GLN A 491 -21.48 -1.81 6.09
N PHE A 492 -20.19 -2.04 6.41
CA PHE A 492 -19.16 -0.99 6.47
C PHE A 492 -18.13 -1.20 5.35
N SER A 493 -17.25 -0.24 5.15
CA SER A 493 -16.11 -0.36 4.26
C SER A 493 -15.32 -1.63 4.54
N VAL A 494 -14.86 -2.31 3.48
CA VAL A 494 -13.96 -3.44 3.61
C VAL A 494 -12.54 -2.90 3.69
N TRP A 495 -11.99 -2.81 4.90
CA TRP A 495 -10.70 -2.15 5.19
C TRP A 495 -9.58 -3.15 5.47
N SER A 496 -9.73 -4.39 5.06
CA SER A 496 -8.78 -5.49 5.26
C SER A 496 -8.19 -5.95 3.94
N GLY A 497 -6.89 -6.21 3.92
CA GLY A 497 -6.22 -6.77 2.75
C GLY A 497 -6.69 -8.19 2.45
N ALA A 498 -6.97 -8.46 1.17
CA ALA A 498 -7.43 -9.75 0.67
C ALA A 498 -6.28 -10.77 0.56
N LEU A 499 -6.64 -12.06 0.59
CA LEU A 499 -5.75 -13.18 0.33
C LEU A 499 -6.44 -14.15 -0.62
N ALA A 500 -5.80 -14.48 -1.74
CA ALA A 500 -6.25 -15.54 -2.64
C ALA A 500 -5.33 -16.77 -2.52
N THR A 501 -5.91 -17.97 -2.62
CA THR A 501 -5.15 -19.23 -2.46
C THR A 501 -5.41 -20.21 -3.58
N GLY A 502 -4.48 -21.15 -3.77
CA GLY A 502 -4.62 -22.28 -4.68
C GLY A 502 -5.76 -23.24 -4.33
N GLY A 503 -6.38 -23.10 -3.16
CA GLY A 503 -7.60 -23.81 -2.77
C GLY A 503 -8.89 -23.27 -3.40
N GLY A 504 -8.81 -22.23 -4.22
CA GLY A 504 -9.96 -21.59 -4.84
C GLY A 504 -10.79 -20.75 -3.86
N VAL A 505 -10.18 -20.28 -2.80
CA VAL A 505 -10.78 -19.49 -1.72
C VAL A 505 -10.10 -18.13 -1.64
N VAL A 506 -10.90 -17.10 -1.35
CA VAL A 506 -10.41 -15.75 -1.08
C VAL A 506 -10.85 -15.35 0.33
N PHE A 507 -9.91 -14.84 1.12
CA PHE A 507 -10.14 -14.37 2.49
C PHE A 507 -10.10 -12.84 2.56
N TYR A 508 -10.93 -12.28 3.41
CA TYR A 508 -10.89 -10.87 3.80
C TYR A 508 -11.53 -10.67 5.18
N GLY A 509 -11.25 -9.52 5.80
CA GLY A 509 -11.84 -9.14 7.07
C GLY A 509 -12.87 -8.03 6.91
N THR A 510 -13.73 -7.85 7.92
CA THR A 510 -14.70 -6.76 8.00
C THR A 510 -14.41 -5.84 9.18
N LEU A 511 -14.89 -4.59 9.13
CA LEU A 511 -14.74 -3.64 10.24
C LEU A 511 -15.47 -4.10 11.51
N GLU A 512 -16.54 -4.89 11.38
CA GLU A 512 -17.23 -5.49 12.52
C GLU A 512 -16.40 -6.59 13.20
N GLY A 513 -15.36 -7.10 12.53
CA GLY A 513 -14.44 -8.11 13.06
C GLY A 513 -14.62 -9.52 12.50
N TYR A 514 -15.36 -9.71 11.43
CA TYR A 514 -15.49 -11.02 10.79
C TYR A 514 -14.34 -11.31 9.84
N LEU A 515 -13.65 -12.43 10.06
CA LEU A 515 -12.88 -13.08 9.00
C LEU A 515 -13.85 -13.85 8.12
N LYS A 516 -13.86 -13.57 6.83
CA LYS A 516 -14.69 -14.24 5.83
C LYS A 516 -13.84 -14.98 4.82
N ALA A 517 -14.37 -16.05 4.28
CA ALA A 517 -13.83 -16.74 3.12
C ALA A 517 -14.93 -16.93 2.08
N VAL A 518 -14.62 -16.64 0.84
CA VAL A 518 -15.55 -16.75 -0.29
C VAL A 518 -14.95 -17.62 -1.39
N ASP A 519 -15.82 -18.23 -2.19
CA ASP A 519 -15.43 -18.93 -3.41
C ASP A 519 -14.87 -17.92 -4.43
N ALA A 520 -13.67 -18.20 -4.94
CA ALA A 520 -12.95 -17.28 -5.82
C ALA A 520 -13.68 -16.98 -7.14
N LYS A 521 -14.46 -17.93 -7.66
CA LYS A 521 -15.18 -17.80 -8.95
C LYS A 521 -16.52 -17.11 -8.81
N THR A 522 -17.22 -17.37 -7.70
CA THR A 522 -18.63 -16.99 -7.55
C THR A 522 -18.87 -15.91 -6.49
N GLY A 523 -17.93 -15.68 -5.58
CA GLY A 523 -18.10 -14.80 -4.42
C GLY A 523 -18.98 -15.39 -3.31
N LYS A 524 -19.46 -16.64 -3.42
CA LYS A 524 -20.28 -17.27 -2.41
C LYS A 524 -19.54 -17.35 -1.08
N GLU A 525 -20.15 -16.86 0.01
CA GLU A 525 -19.61 -17.02 1.37
C GLU A 525 -19.56 -18.49 1.76
N LEU A 526 -18.37 -18.94 2.18
CA LEU A 526 -18.07 -20.32 2.58
C LEU A 526 -17.75 -20.43 4.07
N TYR A 527 -17.28 -19.33 4.67
CA TYR A 527 -16.87 -19.27 6.07
C TYR A 527 -16.99 -17.87 6.64
N LYS A 528 -17.29 -17.79 7.93
CA LYS A 528 -17.38 -16.54 8.68
C LYS A 528 -17.05 -16.80 10.15
N PHE A 529 -16.14 -16.02 10.72
CA PHE A 529 -15.75 -16.11 12.12
C PHE A 529 -15.58 -14.71 12.72
N LYS A 530 -16.17 -14.47 13.88
CA LYS A 530 -16.04 -13.20 14.61
C LYS A 530 -14.77 -13.19 15.45
N THR A 531 -13.81 -12.34 15.10
CA THR A 531 -12.60 -12.08 15.87
C THR A 531 -12.86 -11.06 17.00
N PRO A 532 -11.93 -10.87 17.94
CA PRO A 532 -12.16 -9.98 19.09
C PRO A 532 -12.38 -8.50 18.77
N SER A 533 -11.91 -8.01 17.60
CA SER A 533 -12.02 -6.61 17.19
C SER A 533 -12.23 -6.49 15.69
N GLY A 534 -12.53 -5.28 15.21
CA GLY A 534 -12.59 -4.97 13.78
C GLY A 534 -11.27 -5.32 13.08
N ILE A 535 -11.37 -5.77 11.83
CA ILE A 535 -10.22 -6.19 11.04
C ILE A 535 -9.89 -5.11 10.01
N ILE A 536 -8.71 -4.52 10.16
CA ILE A 536 -8.07 -3.66 9.15
C ILE A 536 -6.69 -4.23 8.77
N GLY A 537 -6.32 -5.37 9.35
CA GLY A 537 -5.11 -6.11 9.01
C GLY A 537 -5.26 -6.93 7.73
N ASN A 538 -4.13 -7.37 7.21
CA ASN A 538 -4.06 -8.16 5.98
C ASN A 538 -4.05 -9.65 6.32
N VAL A 539 -4.89 -10.43 5.65
CA VAL A 539 -4.92 -11.88 5.83
C VAL A 539 -3.69 -12.50 5.18
N THR A 540 -3.02 -13.40 5.90
CA THR A 540 -1.85 -14.13 5.43
C THR A 540 -2.04 -15.64 5.58
N THR A 541 -1.28 -16.44 4.84
CA THR A 541 -1.28 -17.89 4.98
C THR A 541 0.13 -18.45 4.88
N TYR A 542 0.37 -19.56 5.57
CA TYR A 542 1.66 -20.24 5.61
C TYR A 542 1.48 -21.72 5.92
N GLU A 543 2.53 -22.50 5.77
CA GLU A 543 2.57 -23.90 6.19
C GLU A 543 3.61 -24.08 7.29
N ASN A 544 3.25 -24.79 8.35
CA ASN A 544 4.19 -25.23 9.38
C ASN A 544 3.86 -26.66 9.80
N GLY A 545 4.87 -27.52 9.90
CA GLY A 545 4.69 -28.93 10.25
C GLY A 545 3.77 -29.71 9.30
N GLY A 546 3.70 -29.34 8.03
CA GLY A 546 2.83 -29.98 7.04
C GLY A 546 1.36 -29.56 7.10
N LYS A 547 1.03 -28.53 7.88
CA LYS A 547 -0.33 -28.01 8.07
C LYS A 547 -0.41 -26.56 7.61
N GLN A 548 -1.44 -26.25 6.82
CA GLN A 548 -1.72 -24.89 6.39
C GLN A 548 -2.44 -24.10 7.49
N TYR A 549 -2.02 -22.86 7.67
CA TYR A 549 -2.60 -21.88 8.60
C TYR A 549 -3.01 -20.60 7.85
N VAL A 550 -4.03 -19.94 8.38
CA VAL A 550 -4.45 -18.60 7.98
C VAL A 550 -4.35 -17.69 9.19
N ALA A 551 -3.73 -16.54 9.07
CA ALA A 551 -3.48 -15.62 10.16
C ALA A 551 -4.01 -14.21 9.83
N VAL A 552 -4.60 -13.54 10.83
CA VAL A 552 -5.08 -12.17 10.70
C VAL A 552 -4.94 -11.42 12.02
N LEU A 553 -4.47 -10.18 11.95
CA LEU A 553 -4.52 -9.22 13.05
C LEU A 553 -5.90 -8.57 13.13
N SER A 554 -6.49 -8.51 14.31
CA SER A 554 -7.71 -7.75 14.59
C SER A 554 -7.44 -6.68 15.65
N GLY A 555 -7.76 -5.45 15.30
CA GLY A 555 -7.65 -4.25 16.11
C GLY A 555 -8.21 -3.11 15.29
N VAL A 556 -9.43 -2.65 15.62
CA VAL A 556 -10.12 -1.61 14.88
C VAL A 556 -9.39 -0.27 14.98
N GLY A 557 -9.33 0.45 13.89
CA GLY A 557 -8.69 1.74 13.75
C GLY A 557 -8.53 2.13 12.28
N GLY A 558 -7.44 2.77 11.93
CA GLY A 558 -7.28 3.41 10.63
C GLY A 558 -8.25 4.57 10.47
N TRP A 559 -8.33 5.14 9.28
CA TRP A 559 -9.20 6.31 9.09
C TRP A 559 -10.68 5.99 9.31
N ALA A 560 -11.20 4.89 8.78
CA ALA A 560 -12.58 4.48 8.98
C ALA A 560 -12.91 4.21 10.47
N GLY A 561 -11.95 3.71 11.25
CA GLY A 561 -12.11 3.38 12.67
C GLY A 561 -11.61 4.46 13.65
N ILE A 562 -11.23 5.65 13.16
CA ILE A 562 -10.54 6.66 14.00
C ILE A 562 -11.38 7.12 15.20
N GLY A 563 -12.70 7.14 15.08
CA GLY A 563 -13.60 7.48 16.18
C GLY A 563 -13.39 6.56 17.37
N LEU A 564 -13.33 5.25 17.16
CA LEU A 564 -13.04 4.26 18.20
C LEU A 564 -11.58 4.33 18.63
N ALA A 565 -10.65 4.33 17.68
CA ALA A 565 -9.22 4.25 17.95
C ALA A 565 -8.70 5.44 18.77
N ALA A 566 -9.19 6.63 18.53
CA ALA A 566 -8.77 7.86 19.21
C ALA A 566 -9.79 8.39 20.24
N GLY A 567 -10.93 7.69 20.44
CA GLY A 567 -11.99 8.11 21.37
C GLY A 567 -12.69 9.40 20.95
N LEU A 568 -12.82 9.64 19.64
CA LEU A 568 -13.45 10.84 19.09
C LEU A 568 -14.96 10.63 18.95
N THR A 569 -15.75 11.66 19.30
CA THR A 569 -17.22 11.60 19.25
C THR A 569 -17.84 12.71 18.42
N ASP A 570 -17.08 13.77 18.10
CA ASP A 570 -17.55 14.84 17.21
C ASP A 570 -17.72 14.29 15.80
N PRO A 571 -18.92 14.33 15.18
CA PRO A 571 -19.17 13.82 13.84
C PRO A 571 -18.27 14.42 12.75
N THR A 572 -17.79 15.64 12.96
CA THR A 572 -16.91 16.34 12.00
C THR A 572 -15.44 15.97 12.16
N ALA A 573 -15.07 15.33 13.26
CA ALA A 573 -13.70 14.91 13.51
C ALA A 573 -13.27 13.79 12.54
N GLY A 574 -11.95 13.63 12.41
CA GLY A 574 -11.38 12.67 11.48
C GLY A 574 -11.80 12.95 10.04
N LEU A 575 -11.97 14.22 9.67
CA LEU A 575 -12.43 14.63 8.34
C LEU A 575 -13.76 13.96 7.95
N GLY A 576 -14.72 13.94 8.90
CA GLY A 576 -16.05 13.38 8.73
C GLY A 576 -16.16 11.85 8.91
N ALA A 577 -15.06 11.13 9.09
CA ALA A 577 -15.10 9.69 9.30
C ALA A 577 -15.78 9.30 10.61
N VAL A 578 -15.62 10.08 11.68
CA VAL A 578 -16.29 9.81 12.98
C VAL A 578 -17.80 9.78 12.82
N GLY A 579 -18.40 10.73 12.10
CA GLY A 579 -19.83 10.75 11.80
C GLY A 579 -20.25 9.63 10.86
N GLY A 580 -19.50 9.41 9.79
CA GLY A 580 -19.80 8.39 8.77
C GLY A 580 -19.81 6.96 9.32
N TYR A 581 -18.92 6.66 10.26
CA TYR A 581 -18.77 5.33 10.86
C TYR A 581 -19.24 5.24 12.31
N ALA A 582 -20.07 6.18 12.78
CA ALA A 582 -20.53 6.23 14.17
C ALA A 582 -21.19 4.93 14.65
N ALA A 583 -21.92 4.24 13.78
CA ALA A 583 -22.58 2.99 14.10
C ALA A 583 -21.63 1.81 14.37
N LEU A 584 -20.34 1.92 13.99
CA LEU A 584 -19.36 0.84 14.14
C LEU A 584 -19.15 0.44 15.60
N SER A 585 -19.28 1.37 16.54
CA SER A 585 -19.19 1.12 17.98
C SER A 585 -20.25 0.16 18.52
N ASN A 586 -21.33 -0.08 17.78
CA ASN A 586 -22.35 -1.08 18.13
C ASN A 586 -21.92 -2.53 17.80
N TYR A 587 -20.83 -2.70 17.06
CA TYR A 587 -20.41 -4.01 16.54
C TYR A 587 -19.06 -4.46 17.04
N THR A 588 -18.19 -3.55 17.40
CA THR A 588 -16.81 -3.85 17.78
C THR A 588 -16.25 -2.85 18.80
N ALA A 589 -15.13 -3.23 19.40
CA ALA A 589 -14.35 -2.42 20.33
C ALA A 589 -12.86 -2.56 20.00
N LEU A 590 -12.03 -1.75 20.68
CA LEU A 590 -10.57 -1.79 20.51
C LEU A 590 -10.01 -3.20 20.76
N GLY A 591 -8.99 -3.55 20.03
CA GLY A 591 -8.30 -4.82 20.14
C GLY A 591 -6.85 -4.74 19.68
N GLY A 592 -6.19 -5.88 19.71
CA GLY A 592 -4.81 -6.07 19.26
C GLY A 592 -4.46 -7.54 19.34
N THR A 593 -5.13 -8.37 18.54
CA THR A 593 -5.03 -9.83 18.61
C THR A 593 -4.68 -10.40 17.24
N LEU A 594 -3.61 -11.19 17.19
CA LEU A 594 -3.37 -12.12 16.10
C LEU A 594 -4.20 -13.38 16.34
N THR A 595 -5.03 -13.75 15.39
CA THR A 595 -5.79 -15.02 15.40
C THR A 595 -5.29 -15.89 14.26
N VAL A 596 -4.92 -17.12 14.57
CA VAL A 596 -4.41 -18.10 13.61
C VAL A 596 -5.40 -19.27 13.53
N PHE A 597 -5.77 -19.62 12.30
CA PHE A 597 -6.76 -20.64 11.99
C PHE A 597 -6.12 -21.82 11.30
N SER A 598 -6.69 -23.01 11.49
CA SER A 598 -6.34 -24.21 10.74
C SER A 598 -7.54 -25.16 10.64
N LEU A 599 -7.45 -26.14 9.78
CA LEU A 599 -8.39 -27.27 9.81
C LEU A 599 -8.21 -28.07 11.09
N PRO A 600 -9.27 -28.75 11.59
CA PRO A 600 -9.16 -29.70 12.69
C PRO A 600 -8.09 -30.75 12.44
N ALA A 601 -7.51 -31.33 13.49
CA ALA A 601 -6.73 -32.55 13.36
C ALA A 601 -7.68 -33.68 12.90
N ASN A 602 -7.20 -34.51 11.97
CA ASN A 602 -7.92 -35.70 11.50
C ASN A 602 -8.01 -36.73 12.62
#